data_02b96342de79531db5e7178d73d29b54
#
_entry.id   02b96342de79531db5e7178d73d29b54
#
_cell.length_a   1.000
_cell.length_b   1.000
_cell.length_c   1.000
_cell.angle_alpha   90.00
_cell.angle_beta   90.00
_cell.angle_gamma   90.00
#
_symmetry.space_group_name_H-M   'P 1'
#
loop_
_entity.id
_entity.type
_entity.pdbx_description
1 polymer ?
#
loop_
_entity_poly.entity_id
_entity_poly.type
_entity_poly.pdbx_seq_one_letter_code
_entity_poly.pdbx_strand_id
1 'polypeptide(L)'
;FPQRGMLAPEHFDRIAALLREGADKAVLEAAVAEVRQALNPHPADQMQMNIPLDDEGRRLDGIQHKYRETVLFFPSQGQTCHAYCSFCFRWAQFVGDKDLRISASEADTLHAYLRRHTEVTDLLFTGGDPMVMKTRHLRDYLEPLLEPAFDHIQTVRIGTKALTFWPHRFLDAEDAEELIDLLARMVRAGKHVALMAHYNHWKELDTEIAQAAIRRIRAAGVVTRAQGPLLAHINDDPAVWAKMWKMQVRLGIVPYYFFVERDTGARRYFEVPLVRAWEIYREAMQQ
;
A
#
# COMPACT_ATOMS: atom_id res chain seq x y z
N PHE A 1 -5.94 -14.90 10.56
CA PHE A 1 -4.92 -14.25 11.41
C PHE A 1 -4.00 -15.32 12.00
N PRO A 2 -2.65 -15.18 11.92
CA PRO A 2 -1.71 -16.21 12.30
C PRO A 2 -1.56 -16.41 13.82
N GLN A 3 -2.03 -15.47 14.64
CA GLN A 3 -1.93 -15.56 16.10
C GLN A 3 -3.31 -15.41 16.76
N ARG A 4 -3.55 -16.19 17.80
CA ARG A 4 -4.82 -16.19 18.54
C ARG A 4 -5.21 -14.80 19.05
N GLY A 5 -4.28 -14.00 19.55
CA GLY A 5 -4.54 -12.65 20.05
C GLY A 5 -4.98 -11.64 18.99
N MET A 6 -4.81 -11.94 17.68
CA MET A 6 -5.22 -11.07 16.59
C MET A 6 -6.72 -11.12 16.31
N LEU A 7 -7.41 -12.12 16.79
CA LEU A 7 -8.87 -12.26 16.69
C LEU A 7 -9.47 -12.13 18.09
N ALA A 8 -10.53 -11.35 18.22
CA ALA A 8 -11.21 -11.18 19.49
C ALA A 8 -11.76 -12.53 19.99
N PRO A 9 -11.70 -12.81 21.31
CA PRO A 9 -12.11 -14.10 21.86
C PRO A 9 -13.51 -14.53 21.44
N GLU A 10 -14.47 -13.61 21.41
CA GLU A 10 -15.86 -13.85 21.02
C GLU A 10 -15.98 -14.37 19.58
N HIS A 11 -15.18 -13.86 18.66
CA HIS A 11 -15.15 -14.32 17.27
C HIS A 11 -14.50 -15.70 17.15
N PHE A 12 -13.40 -15.90 17.87
CA PHE A 12 -12.70 -17.18 17.91
C PHE A 12 -13.58 -18.28 18.49
N ASP A 13 -14.21 -18.02 19.64
CA ASP A 13 -15.03 -19.00 20.37
C ASP A 13 -16.26 -19.37 19.56
N ARG A 14 -16.90 -18.42 18.86
CA ARG A 14 -18.04 -18.67 17.95
C ARG A 14 -17.67 -19.65 16.83
N ILE A 15 -16.58 -19.42 16.12
CA ILE A 15 -16.14 -20.31 15.04
C ILE A 15 -15.73 -21.68 15.59
N ALA A 16 -15.02 -21.70 16.72
CA ALA A 16 -14.62 -22.94 17.37
C ALA A 16 -15.82 -23.77 17.89
N ALA A 17 -16.91 -23.12 18.32
CA ALA A 17 -18.14 -23.80 18.71
C ALA A 17 -18.79 -24.49 17.49
N LEU A 18 -18.98 -23.75 16.39
CA LEU A 18 -19.57 -24.30 15.17
C LEU A 18 -18.75 -25.47 14.61
N LEU A 19 -17.42 -25.40 14.66
CA LEU A 19 -16.57 -26.51 14.24
C LEU A 19 -16.71 -27.74 15.13
N ARG A 20 -16.84 -27.56 16.46
CA ARG A 20 -17.04 -28.66 17.42
C ARG A 20 -18.41 -29.32 17.30
N GLU A 21 -19.43 -28.55 16.91
CA GLU A 21 -20.81 -29.01 16.67
C GLU A 21 -20.96 -29.69 15.30
N GLY A 22 -19.91 -29.69 14.48
CA GLY A 22 -19.93 -30.29 13.15
C GLY A 22 -20.81 -29.52 12.15
N ALA A 23 -20.91 -28.18 12.33
CA ALA A 23 -21.66 -27.33 11.41
C ALA A 23 -21.20 -27.51 9.96
N ASP A 24 -22.15 -27.46 9.03
CA ASP A 24 -21.84 -27.58 7.62
C ASP A 24 -21.03 -26.37 7.10
N LYS A 25 -20.46 -26.54 5.90
CA LYS A 25 -19.60 -25.51 5.29
C LYS A 25 -20.32 -24.18 5.09
N ALA A 26 -21.60 -24.19 4.74
CA ALA A 26 -22.35 -22.97 4.46
C ALA A 26 -22.56 -22.15 5.76
N VAL A 27 -22.87 -22.81 6.88
CA VAL A 27 -22.99 -22.17 8.18
C VAL A 27 -21.66 -21.56 8.65
N LEU A 28 -20.55 -22.30 8.45
CA LEU A 28 -19.22 -21.79 8.78
C LEU A 28 -18.84 -20.59 7.91
N GLU A 29 -19.10 -20.64 6.62
CA GLU A 29 -18.82 -19.51 5.70
C GLU A 29 -19.64 -18.27 6.05
N ALA A 30 -20.92 -18.43 6.41
CA ALA A 30 -21.76 -17.32 6.84
C ALA A 30 -21.23 -16.69 8.13
N ALA A 31 -20.88 -17.50 9.14
CA ALA A 31 -20.30 -17.00 10.39
C ALA A 31 -18.96 -16.29 10.18
N VAL A 32 -18.12 -16.79 9.28
CA VAL A 32 -16.85 -16.13 8.92
C VAL A 32 -17.10 -14.81 8.22
N ALA A 33 -18.12 -14.73 7.33
CA ALA A 33 -18.48 -13.48 6.65
C ALA A 33 -18.92 -12.40 7.65
N GLU A 34 -19.76 -12.75 8.64
CA GLU A 34 -20.18 -11.83 9.71
C GLU A 34 -18.97 -11.32 10.52
N VAL A 35 -18.04 -12.20 10.91
CA VAL A 35 -16.81 -11.81 11.61
C VAL A 35 -15.98 -10.84 10.74
N ARG A 36 -15.85 -11.11 9.44
CA ARG A 36 -15.14 -10.22 8.52
C ARG A 36 -15.78 -8.83 8.42
N GLN A 37 -17.12 -8.77 8.36
CA GLN A 37 -17.83 -7.49 8.38
C GLN A 37 -17.59 -6.73 9.67
N ALA A 38 -17.66 -7.39 10.83
CA ALA A 38 -17.38 -6.76 12.12
C ALA A 38 -15.93 -6.22 12.23
N LEU A 39 -14.98 -6.87 11.57
CA LEU A 39 -13.58 -6.44 11.53
C LEU A 39 -13.30 -5.35 10.48
N ASN A 40 -14.28 -4.97 9.65
CA ASN A 40 -14.12 -4.00 8.58
C ASN A 40 -15.30 -3.01 8.51
N PRO A 41 -15.49 -2.17 9.53
CA PRO A 41 -16.71 -1.40 9.73
C PRO A 41 -16.95 -0.27 8.71
N HIS A 42 -15.94 0.20 7.95
CA HIS A 42 -16.03 1.30 6.99
C HIS A 42 -16.85 2.52 7.47
N PRO A 43 -16.54 3.13 8.61
CA PRO A 43 -17.40 4.13 9.25
C PRO A 43 -17.56 5.43 8.42
N ALA A 44 -16.66 5.66 7.45
CA ALA A 44 -16.65 6.85 6.60
C ALA A 44 -17.02 6.55 5.13
N ASP A 45 -17.65 5.42 4.85
CA ASP A 45 -18.08 5.00 3.50
C ASP A 45 -17.03 5.21 2.39
N GLN A 46 -15.76 4.89 2.70
CA GLN A 46 -14.62 5.13 1.82
C GLN A 46 -14.71 4.37 0.49
N MET A 47 -15.57 3.35 0.43
CA MET A 47 -15.80 2.56 -0.78
C MET A 47 -16.66 3.28 -1.82
N GLN A 48 -17.33 4.37 -1.45
CA GLN A 48 -18.23 5.13 -2.34
C GLN A 48 -17.85 6.60 -2.48
N MET A 49 -17.58 7.26 -1.37
CA MET A 49 -17.47 8.72 -1.28
C MET A 49 -16.39 9.37 -2.17
N ASN A 50 -15.32 8.63 -2.50
CA ASN A 50 -14.18 9.19 -3.23
C ASN A 50 -14.03 8.61 -4.65
N ILE A 51 -14.97 7.79 -5.11
CA ILE A 51 -14.94 7.23 -6.46
C ILE A 51 -15.61 8.21 -7.40
N PRO A 52 -14.88 8.74 -8.41
CA PRO A 52 -15.45 9.67 -9.37
C PRO A 52 -16.42 8.98 -10.34
N LEU A 53 -17.21 9.77 -11.01
CA LEU A 53 -18.11 9.34 -12.09
C LEU A 53 -17.55 9.81 -13.44
N ASP A 54 -17.87 9.07 -14.51
CA ASP A 54 -17.66 9.54 -15.88
C ASP A 54 -18.78 10.51 -16.33
N ASP A 55 -18.72 10.96 -17.58
CA ASP A 55 -19.67 11.92 -18.14
C ASP A 55 -21.09 11.34 -18.27
N GLU A 56 -21.23 10.01 -18.29
CA GLU A 56 -22.49 9.29 -18.31
C GLU A 56 -23.01 8.92 -16.91
N GLY A 57 -22.32 9.36 -15.86
CA GLY A 57 -22.68 9.09 -14.45
C GLY A 57 -22.30 7.68 -13.98
N ARG A 58 -21.48 6.94 -14.73
CA ARG A 58 -20.98 5.62 -14.33
C ARG A 58 -19.76 5.75 -13.41
N ARG A 59 -19.70 4.90 -12.41
CA ARG A 59 -18.56 4.89 -11.49
C ARG A 59 -17.27 4.46 -12.19
N LEU A 60 -16.20 5.20 -11.92
CA LEU A 60 -14.85 4.85 -12.37
C LEU A 60 -14.16 4.01 -11.29
N ASP A 61 -14.54 2.74 -11.18
CA ASP A 61 -13.94 1.83 -10.23
C ASP A 61 -12.41 1.78 -10.39
N GLY A 62 -11.70 1.67 -9.27
CA GLY A 62 -10.24 1.70 -9.26
C GLY A 62 -9.60 3.09 -9.27
N ILE A 63 -10.39 4.15 -9.33
CA ILE A 63 -9.95 5.52 -9.13
C ILE A 63 -10.53 6.07 -7.82
N GLN A 64 -9.70 6.71 -6.99
CA GLN A 64 -10.16 7.50 -5.85
C GLN A 64 -9.59 8.91 -5.97
N HIS A 65 -10.47 9.90 -5.96
CA HIS A 65 -10.12 11.32 -6.07
C HIS A 65 -10.75 12.11 -4.90
N LYS A 66 -10.01 12.15 -3.79
CA LYS A 66 -10.44 12.84 -2.57
C LYS A 66 -9.92 14.28 -2.49
N TYR A 67 -8.69 14.50 -2.92
CA TYR A 67 -8.01 15.78 -2.87
C TYR A 67 -7.83 16.30 -4.29
N ARG A 68 -8.03 17.59 -4.48
CA ARG A 68 -8.04 18.22 -5.80
C ARG A 68 -6.84 17.85 -6.69
N GLU A 69 -5.64 17.80 -6.10
CA GLU A 69 -4.39 17.58 -6.82
C GLU A 69 -3.94 16.12 -6.86
N THR A 70 -4.60 15.23 -6.09
CA THR A 70 -4.11 13.85 -5.92
C THR A 70 -5.15 12.80 -6.27
N VAL A 71 -4.79 11.94 -7.20
CA VAL A 71 -5.56 10.74 -7.56
C VAL A 71 -4.85 9.48 -7.08
N LEU A 72 -5.59 8.56 -6.48
CA LEU A 72 -5.16 7.19 -6.20
C LEU A 72 -5.70 6.28 -7.29
N PHE A 73 -4.85 5.42 -7.82
CA PHE A 73 -5.23 4.41 -8.79
C PHE A 73 -4.91 3.01 -8.30
N PHE A 74 -5.85 2.10 -8.50
CA PHE A 74 -5.84 0.71 -8.06
C PHE A 74 -5.82 -0.24 -9.26
N PRO A 75 -4.67 -0.47 -9.91
CA PRO A 75 -4.59 -1.37 -11.06
C PRO A 75 -4.98 -2.80 -10.64
N SER A 76 -5.87 -3.45 -11.41
CA SER A 76 -6.35 -4.80 -11.08
C SER A 76 -5.23 -5.83 -11.01
N GLN A 77 -4.22 -5.70 -11.87
CA GLN A 77 -3.04 -6.57 -11.91
C GLN A 77 -2.14 -6.39 -10.68
N GLY A 78 -2.24 -5.24 -9.99
CA GLY A 78 -1.51 -4.90 -8.77
C GLY A 78 -2.28 -5.15 -7.48
N GLN A 79 -3.47 -5.78 -7.54
CA GLN A 79 -4.29 -6.02 -6.35
C GLN A 79 -3.88 -7.26 -5.53
N THR A 80 -2.99 -8.10 -6.02
CA THR A 80 -2.32 -9.11 -5.19
C THR A 80 -1.19 -8.47 -4.40
N CYS A 81 -0.73 -9.15 -3.34
CA CYS A 81 0.40 -8.70 -2.55
C CYS A 81 1.30 -9.87 -2.19
N HIS A 82 2.60 -9.68 -2.24
CA HIS A 82 3.60 -10.67 -1.82
C HIS A 82 3.86 -10.66 -0.31
N ALA A 83 3.49 -9.58 0.40
CA ALA A 83 3.83 -9.41 1.82
C ALA A 83 2.77 -9.96 2.78
N TYR A 84 1.48 -9.89 2.45
CA TYR A 84 0.35 -10.35 3.29
C TYR A 84 0.47 -9.98 4.76
N CYS A 85 0.79 -8.71 5.04
CA CYS A 85 0.98 -8.22 6.40
C CYS A 85 -0.27 -8.44 7.26
N SER A 86 -0.13 -9.03 8.45
CA SER A 86 -1.26 -9.32 9.36
C SER A 86 -1.94 -8.06 9.91
N PHE A 87 -1.28 -6.91 9.84
CA PHE A 87 -1.80 -5.58 10.17
C PHE A 87 -2.28 -4.80 8.93
N CYS A 88 -2.44 -5.42 7.76
CA CYS A 88 -2.82 -4.73 6.54
C CYS A 88 -4.22 -4.14 6.63
N PHE A 89 -4.38 -2.82 6.57
CA PHE A 89 -5.69 -2.18 6.60
C PHE A 89 -6.54 -2.44 5.35
N ARG A 90 -5.92 -2.99 4.28
CA ARG A 90 -6.61 -3.42 3.04
C ARG A 90 -6.88 -4.93 3.00
N TRP A 91 -6.73 -5.63 4.10
CA TRP A 91 -6.86 -7.09 4.19
C TRP A 91 -8.17 -7.60 3.56
N ALA A 92 -9.25 -6.85 3.68
CA ALA A 92 -10.57 -7.21 3.16
C ALA A 92 -10.58 -7.39 1.62
N GLN A 93 -9.71 -6.68 0.89
CA GLN A 93 -9.59 -6.82 -0.57
C GLN A 93 -9.00 -8.16 -1.01
N PHE A 94 -8.36 -8.91 -0.11
CA PHE A 94 -7.69 -10.18 -0.39
C PHE A 94 -8.50 -11.41 0.03
N VAL A 95 -9.65 -11.25 0.69
CA VAL A 95 -10.44 -12.38 1.21
C VAL A 95 -11.50 -12.91 0.22
N GLY A 96 -11.49 -12.43 -1.02
CA GLY A 96 -12.36 -12.93 -2.09
C GLY A 96 -13.75 -12.30 -2.14
N ASP A 97 -14.01 -11.28 -1.31
CA ASP A 97 -15.25 -10.51 -1.37
C ASP A 97 -15.16 -9.47 -2.51
N LYS A 98 -16.02 -9.64 -3.52
CA LYS A 98 -16.01 -8.77 -4.69
C LYS A 98 -16.47 -7.35 -4.38
N ASP A 99 -17.37 -7.19 -3.42
CA ASP A 99 -17.95 -5.90 -3.04
C ASP A 99 -16.93 -5.00 -2.30
N LEU A 100 -15.87 -5.62 -1.74
CA LEU A 100 -14.78 -4.91 -1.08
C LEU A 100 -13.60 -4.60 -2.00
N ARG A 101 -13.66 -5.02 -3.28
CA ARG A 101 -12.54 -4.87 -4.21
C ARG A 101 -12.63 -3.56 -4.97
N ILE A 102 -11.62 -2.69 -4.78
CA ILE A 102 -11.41 -1.48 -5.58
C ILE A 102 -10.34 -1.81 -6.62
N SER A 103 -10.70 -1.84 -7.91
CA SER A 103 -9.70 -2.05 -8.97
C SER A 103 -10.24 -1.70 -10.34
N ALA A 104 -9.34 -1.22 -11.23
CA ALA A 104 -9.60 -1.07 -12.65
C ALA A 104 -8.53 -1.77 -13.49
N SER A 105 -8.92 -2.36 -14.61
CA SER A 105 -8.01 -3.03 -15.55
C SER A 105 -7.65 -2.16 -16.76
N GLU A 106 -8.35 -1.06 -16.97
CA GLU A 106 -8.28 -0.27 -18.20
C GLU A 106 -7.41 0.97 -18.01
N ALA A 107 -6.24 0.98 -18.64
CA ALA A 107 -5.35 2.13 -18.64
C ALA A 107 -6.03 3.35 -19.31
N ASP A 108 -6.81 3.12 -20.36
CA ASP A 108 -7.52 4.18 -21.09
C ASP A 108 -8.50 4.95 -20.20
N THR A 109 -9.18 4.27 -19.28
CA THR A 109 -10.08 4.92 -18.30
C THR A 109 -9.32 5.89 -17.40
N LEU A 110 -8.15 5.48 -16.88
CA LEU A 110 -7.29 6.37 -16.10
C LEU A 110 -6.83 7.58 -16.93
N HIS A 111 -6.32 7.31 -18.14
CA HIS A 111 -5.79 8.37 -19.00
C HIS A 111 -6.89 9.34 -19.46
N ALA A 112 -8.08 8.83 -19.81
CA ALA A 112 -9.23 9.69 -20.15
C ALA A 112 -9.63 10.57 -18.96
N TYR A 113 -9.63 10.01 -17.75
CA TYR A 113 -9.90 10.77 -16.54
C TYR A 113 -8.86 11.88 -16.31
N LEU A 114 -7.58 11.55 -16.36
CA LEU A 114 -6.49 12.51 -16.14
C LEU A 114 -6.45 13.62 -17.20
N ARG A 115 -6.78 13.34 -18.46
CA ARG A 115 -6.87 14.39 -19.51
C ARG A 115 -7.92 15.44 -19.22
N ARG A 116 -9.02 15.07 -18.55
CA ARG A 116 -10.12 16.00 -18.18
C ARG A 116 -9.86 16.74 -16.88
N HIS A 117 -9.03 16.18 -16.02
CA HIS A 117 -8.74 16.70 -14.68
C HIS A 117 -7.32 17.25 -14.60
N THR A 118 -7.10 18.39 -15.28
CA THR A 118 -5.77 19.03 -15.33
C THR A 118 -5.30 19.66 -14.01
N GLU A 119 -6.19 19.75 -13.02
CA GLU A 119 -5.87 20.10 -11.65
C GLU A 119 -5.11 18.97 -10.90
N VAL A 120 -5.17 17.75 -11.39
CA VAL A 120 -4.44 16.61 -10.81
C VAL A 120 -2.98 16.71 -11.19
N THR A 121 -2.12 16.87 -10.20
CA THR A 121 -0.67 16.96 -10.39
C THR A 121 0.09 15.76 -9.82
N ASP A 122 -0.58 14.91 -9.06
CA ASP A 122 0.00 13.81 -8.30
C ASP A 122 -0.83 12.52 -8.44
N LEU A 123 -0.22 11.49 -8.99
CA LEU A 123 -0.83 10.19 -9.19
C LEU A 123 -0.16 9.14 -8.31
N LEU A 124 -0.94 8.47 -7.44
CA LEU A 124 -0.47 7.39 -6.58
C LEU A 124 -1.02 6.04 -7.02
N PHE A 125 -0.16 5.17 -7.51
CA PHE A 125 -0.46 3.74 -7.71
C PHE A 125 -0.42 3.02 -6.37
N THR A 126 -1.49 2.28 -6.07
CA THR A 126 -1.65 1.59 -4.79
C THR A 126 -2.55 0.34 -4.95
N GLY A 127 -2.86 -0.35 -3.87
CA GLY A 127 -3.71 -1.55 -3.92
C GLY A 127 -3.19 -2.64 -3.00
N GLY A 128 -2.91 -3.83 -3.53
CA GLY A 128 -2.09 -4.84 -2.89
C GLY A 128 -0.64 -4.37 -2.84
N ASP A 129 0.10 -4.67 -3.90
CA ASP A 129 1.40 -4.07 -4.15
C ASP A 129 1.58 -3.91 -5.66
N PRO A 130 1.63 -2.68 -6.20
CA PRO A 130 1.80 -2.46 -7.64
C PRO A 130 3.06 -3.08 -8.24
N MET A 131 4.11 -3.33 -7.44
CA MET A 131 5.35 -3.96 -7.94
C MET A 131 5.22 -5.46 -8.22
N VAL A 132 4.09 -6.10 -7.89
CA VAL A 132 3.80 -7.48 -8.36
C VAL A 132 3.45 -7.52 -9.84
N MET A 133 3.08 -6.39 -10.43
CA MET A 133 2.80 -6.31 -11.86
C MET A 133 4.07 -6.56 -12.69
N LYS A 134 3.90 -7.26 -13.81
CA LYS A 134 4.96 -7.28 -14.84
C LYS A 134 5.17 -5.86 -15.36
N THR A 135 6.40 -5.54 -15.74
CA THR A 135 6.77 -4.19 -16.23
C THR A 135 5.94 -3.74 -17.42
N ARG A 136 5.52 -4.66 -18.30
CA ARG A 136 4.62 -4.35 -19.42
C ARG A 136 3.32 -3.67 -18.97
N HIS A 137 2.70 -4.11 -17.85
CA HIS A 137 1.48 -3.48 -17.34
C HIS A 137 1.75 -2.12 -16.70
N LEU A 138 2.89 -1.98 -15.99
CA LEU A 138 3.32 -0.66 -15.51
C LEU A 138 3.56 0.30 -16.66
N ARG A 139 4.13 -0.19 -17.77
CA ARG A 139 4.38 0.58 -19.00
C ARG A 139 3.08 1.11 -19.60
N ASP A 140 2.04 0.26 -19.70
CA ASP A 140 0.73 0.66 -20.23
C ASP A 140 0.14 1.85 -19.46
N TYR A 141 0.39 1.95 -18.16
CA TYR A 141 -0.07 3.06 -17.34
C TYR A 141 0.86 4.27 -17.34
N LEU A 142 2.18 4.08 -17.39
CA LEU A 142 3.16 5.12 -17.14
C LEU A 142 3.67 5.80 -18.41
N GLU A 143 3.91 5.07 -19.50
CA GLU A 143 4.46 5.67 -20.73
C GLU A 143 3.57 6.76 -21.32
N PRO A 144 2.21 6.63 -21.39
CA PRO A 144 1.37 7.70 -21.90
C PRO A 144 1.48 9.00 -21.09
N LEU A 145 1.86 8.93 -19.80
CA LEU A 145 2.08 10.14 -18.99
C LEU A 145 3.27 11.01 -19.45
N LEU A 146 4.05 10.53 -20.41
CA LEU A 146 5.13 11.27 -21.04
C LEU A 146 4.65 12.13 -22.24
N GLU A 147 3.39 11.97 -22.66
CA GLU A 147 2.80 12.78 -23.71
C GLU A 147 2.47 14.20 -23.19
N PRO A 148 2.53 15.24 -24.05
CA PRO A 148 2.21 16.61 -23.65
C PRO A 148 0.84 16.79 -23.00
N ALA A 149 -0.12 15.94 -23.36
CA ALA A 149 -1.46 15.95 -22.75
C ALA A 149 -1.46 15.72 -21.23
N PHE A 150 -0.35 15.19 -20.66
CA PHE A 150 -0.19 14.88 -19.25
C PHE A 150 0.94 15.70 -18.58
N ASP A 151 1.33 16.84 -19.14
CA ASP A 151 2.38 17.70 -18.55
C ASP A 151 1.99 18.18 -17.14
N HIS A 152 0.70 18.31 -16.86
CA HIS A 152 0.17 18.65 -15.54
C HIS A 152 0.44 17.58 -14.48
N ILE A 153 0.60 16.30 -14.85
CA ILE A 153 1.01 15.24 -13.91
C ILE A 153 2.51 15.38 -13.63
N GLN A 154 2.85 15.99 -12.51
CA GLN A 154 4.22 16.27 -12.10
C GLN A 154 4.82 15.12 -11.29
N THR A 155 4.00 14.49 -10.44
CA THR A 155 4.43 13.46 -9.49
C THR A 155 3.76 12.13 -9.78
N VAL A 156 4.55 11.06 -9.83
CA VAL A 156 4.08 9.68 -9.88
C VAL A 156 4.62 8.94 -8.67
N ARG A 157 3.72 8.46 -7.82
CA ARG A 157 4.06 7.68 -6.62
C ARG A 157 3.60 6.24 -6.76
N ILE A 158 4.38 5.31 -6.25
CA ILE A 158 4.06 3.88 -6.26
C ILE A 158 4.23 3.33 -4.85
N GLY A 159 3.13 2.90 -4.23
CA GLY A 159 3.15 2.28 -2.91
C GLY A 159 3.64 0.84 -2.97
N THR A 160 4.68 0.49 -2.22
CA THR A 160 5.23 -0.86 -2.28
C THR A 160 5.96 -1.28 -1.00
N LYS A 161 5.98 -2.59 -0.73
CA LYS A 161 6.84 -3.23 0.26
C LYS A 161 7.95 -4.08 -0.41
N ALA A 162 8.04 -4.05 -1.73
CA ALA A 162 8.95 -4.91 -2.48
C ALA A 162 10.44 -4.63 -2.23
N LEU A 163 10.83 -3.40 -1.86
CA LEU A 163 12.23 -3.09 -1.54
C LEU A 163 12.80 -3.95 -0.40
N THR A 164 11.95 -4.49 0.45
CA THR A 164 12.35 -5.33 1.59
C THR A 164 11.89 -6.77 1.48
N PHE A 165 10.67 -7.01 1.01
CA PHE A 165 10.10 -8.36 0.97
C PHE A 165 10.31 -9.07 -0.36
N TRP A 166 10.64 -8.34 -1.40
CA TRP A 166 10.99 -8.89 -2.71
C TRP A 166 12.02 -7.99 -3.45
N PRO A 167 13.23 -7.75 -2.86
CA PRO A 167 14.25 -6.89 -3.48
C PRO A 167 14.72 -7.39 -4.85
N HIS A 168 14.62 -8.70 -5.12
CA HIS A 168 14.85 -9.30 -6.43
C HIS A 168 14.03 -8.67 -7.55
N ARG A 169 12.84 -8.11 -7.25
CA ARG A 169 12.02 -7.35 -8.20
C ARG A 169 12.80 -6.25 -8.90
N PHE A 170 13.75 -5.65 -8.21
CA PHE A 170 14.55 -4.54 -8.70
C PHE A 170 15.97 -4.94 -9.13
N LEU A 171 16.38 -6.18 -8.92
CA LEU A 171 17.75 -6.63 -9.14
C LEU A 171 17.88 -7.61 -10.30
N ASP A 172 17.17 -8.71 -10.25
CA ASP A 172 17.35 -9.87 -11.11
C ASP A 172 16.05 -10.59 -11.51
N ALA A 173 14.87 -9.99 -11.24
CA ALA A 173 13.64 -10.47 -11.87
C ALA A 173 13.75 -10.36 -13.40
N GLU A 174 13.07 -11.24 -14.12
CA GLU A 174 13.11 -11.36 -15.59
C GLU A 174 12.98 -10.01 -16.32
N ASP A 175 12.15 -9.11 -15.80
CA ASP A 175 11.88 -7.78 -16.37
C ASP A 175 12.42 -6.63 -15.48
N ALA A 176 13.40 -6.90 -14.61
CA ALA A 176 13.96 -5.90 -13.70
C ALA A 176 14.66 -4.74 -14.44
N GLU A 177 15.43 -5.03 -15.50
CA GLU A 177 16.09 -4.01 -16.32
C GLU A 177 15.06 -3.08 -16.99
N GLU A 178 14.00 -3.66 -17.56
CA GLU A 178 12.94 -2.88 -18.19
C GLU A 178 12.21 -1.98 -17.16
N LEU A 179 11.99 -2.48 -15.94
CA LEU A 179 11.39 -1.70 -14.86
C LEU A 179 12.26 -0.49 -14.50
N ILE A 180 13.54 -0.72 -14.28
CA ILE A 180 14.48 0.34 -13.92
C ILE A 180 14.58 1.37 -15.05
N ASP A 181 14.66 0.93 -16.32
CA ASP A 181 14.69 1.85 -17.45
C ASP A 181 13.40 2.66 -17.56
N LEU A 182 12.23 2.04 -17.42
CA LEU A 182 10.94 2.73 -17.43
C LEU A 182 10.91 3.86 -16.40
N LEU A 183 11.25 3.55 -15.14
CA LEU A 183 11.26 4.54 -14.06
C LEU A 183 12.30 5.66 -14.32
N ALA A 184 13.49 5.30 -14.81
CA ALA A 184 14.53 6.26 -15.15
C ALA A 184 14.11 7.18 -16.31
N ARG A 185 13.39 6.66 -17.32
CA ARG A 185 12.84 7.47 -18.42
C ARG A 185 11.81 8.49 -17.91
N MET A 186 10.92 8.07 -17.01
CA MET A 186 9.99 9.00 -16.36
C MET A 186 10.73 10.15 -15.65
N VAL A 187 11.77 9.82 -14.88
CA VAL A 187 12.61 10.82 -14.19
C VAL A 187 13.31 11.75 -15.20
N ARG A 188 13.95 11.19 -16.25
CA ARG A 188 14.62 11.99 -17.29
C ARG A 188 13.65 12.93 -18.05
N ALA A 189 12.41 12.54 -18.18
CA ALA A 189 11.34 13.37 -18.76
C ALA A 189 10.81 14.46 -17.80
N GLY A 190 11.39 14.59 -16.59
CA GLY A 190 11.04 15.63 -15.64
C GLY A 190 9.94 15.25 -14.64
N LYS A 191 9.43 14.02 -14.68
CA LYS A 191 8.44 13.57 -13.67
C LYS A 191 9.15 13.28 -12.34
N HIS A 192 8.56 13.71 -11.24
CA HIS A 192 9.00 13.31 -9.90
C HIS A 192 8.49 11.91 -9.57
N VAL A 193 9.32 10.89 -9.73
CA VAL A 193 8.96 9.50 -9.44
C VAL A 193 9.39 9.14 -8.03
N ALA A 194 8.45 8.65 -7.22
CA ALA A 194 8.71 8.25 -5.84
C ALA A 194 8.14 6.87 -5.48
N LEU A 195 8.95 6.00 -4.91
CA LEU A 195 8.46 4.81 -4.22
C LEU A 195 8.03 5.20 -2.80
N MET A 196 6.77 4.94 -2.49
CA MET A 196 6.23 5.03 -1.13
C MET A 196 6.49 3.69 -0.45
N ALA A 197 7.70 3.55 0.08
CA ALA A 197 8.25 2.30 0.57
C ALA A 197 7.79 2.02 2.00
N HIS A 198 7.20 0.84 2.21
CA HIS A 198 6.65 0.46 3.50
C HIS A 198 7.68 -0.28 4.34
N TYR A 199 8.01 0.27 5.51
CA TYR A 199 8.94 -0.30 6.48
C TYR A 199 8.29 -0.36 7.86
N ASN A 200 8.49 -1.49 8.56
CA ASN A 200 8.00 -1.68 9.93
C ASN A 200 9.12 -1.81 10.95
N HIS A 201 10.32 -2.21 10.51
CA HIS A 201 11.43 -2.45 11.41
C HIS A 201 12.77 -2.24 10.70
N TRP A 202 13.80 -1.78 11.42
CA TRP A 202 15.15 -1.55 10.89
C TRP A 202 15.79 -2.82 10.29
N LYS A 203 15.42 -4.02 10.75
CA LYS A 203 15.90 -5.29 10.17
C LYS A 203 15.53 -5.46 8.71
N GLU A 204 14.46 -4.84 8.25
CA GLU A 204 14.06 -4.85 6.84
C GLU A 204 15.07 -4.10 5.95
N LEU A 205 15.94 -3.27 6.53
CA LEU A 205 16.99 -2.50 5.87
C LEU A 205 18.39 -3.11 6.06
N ASP A 206 18.54 -4.13 6.89
CA ASP A 206 19.82 -4.65 7.37
C ASP A 206 20.37 -5.80 6.50
N THR A 207 19.77 -6.04 5.33
CA THR A 207 20.23 -7.06 4.39
C THR A 207 20.93 -6.42 3.18
N GLU A 208 22.03 -7.02 2.72
CA GLU A 208 22.77 -6.52 1.56
C GLU A 208 21.89 -6.44 0.31
N ILE A 209 20.99 -7.42 0.12
CA ILE A 209 20.10 -7.46 -1.04
C ILE A 209 19.06 -6.32 -1.02
N ALA A 210 18.47 -6.00 0.13
CA ALA A 210 17.56 -4.87 0.25
C ALA A 210 18.30 -3.55 -0.02
N GLN A 211 19.51 -3.40 0.54
CA GLN A 211 20.34 -2.22 0.31
C GLN A 211 20.78 -2.10 -1.16
N ALA A 212 21.07 -3.22 -1.84
CA ALA A 212 21.38 -3.21 -3.26
C ALA A 212 20.20 -2.72 -4.10
N ALA A 213 18.98 -3.21 -3.81
CA ALA A 213 17.76 -2.74 -4.47
C ALA A 213 17.53 -1.24 -4.24
N ILE A 214 17.70 -0.76 -3.02
CA ILE A 214 17.58 0.67 -2.68
C ILE A 214 18.60 1.50 -3.47
N ARG A 215 19.87 1.07 -3.52
CA ARG A 215 20.91 1.76 -4.31
C ARG A 215 20.57 1.80 -5.79
N ARG A 216 20.04 0.72 -6.35
CA ARG A 216 19.65 0.64 -7.76
C ARG A 216 18.52 1.60 -8.11
N ILE A 217 17.46 1.63 -7.31
CA ILE A 217 16.35 2.58 -7.45
C ILE A 217 16.83 4.02 -7.35
N ARG A 218 17.69 4.31 -6.39
CA ARG A 218 18.28 5.65 -6.24
C ARG A 218 19.15 6.04 -7.44
N ALA A 219 19.94 5.10 -7.99
CA ALA A 219 20.76 5.35 -9.20
C ALA A 219 19.92 5.67 -10.44
N ALA A 220 18.67 5.15 -10.51
CA ALA A 220 17.70 5.50 -11.54
C ALA A 220 17.07 6.90 -11.35
N GLY A 221 17.43 7.63 -10.28
CA GLY A 221 16.89 8.95 -9.97
C GLY A 221 15.53 8.91 -9.24
N VAL A 222 15.05 7.73 -8.88
CA VAL A 222 13.76 7.56 -8.18
C VAL A 222 13.94 7.86 -6.68
N VAL A 223 13.07 8.69 -6.14
CA VAL A 223 13.05 9.02 -4.71
C VAL A 223 12.37 7.89 -3.93
N THR A 224 12.93 7.51 -2.79
CA THR A 224 12.27 6.59 -1.86
C THR A 224 11.81 7.37 -0.63
N ARG A 225 10.51 7.34 -0.36
CA ARG A 225 9.87 7.90 0.83
C ARG A 225 9.37 6.77 1.70
N ALA A 226 9.86 6.70 2.94
CA ALA A 226 9.47 5.66 3.88
C ALA A 226 8.12 5.96 4.53
N GLN A 227 7.33 4.92 4.68
CA GLN A 227 6.09 4.98 5.45
C GLN A 227 5.91 3.68 6.24
N GLY A 228 5.28 3.76 7.39
CA GLY A 228 4.99 2.58 8.20
C GLY A 228 4.06 2.88 9.35
N PRO A 229 3.21 1.92 9.76
CA PRO A 229 2.39 2.04 10.96
C PRO A 229 3.22 1.78 12.22
N LEU A 230 2.87 2.49 13.28
CA LEU A 230 3.25 2.15 14.64
C LEU A 230 2.40 0.96 15.09
N LEU A 231 3.05 -0.12 15.50
CA LEU A 231 2.42 -1.39 15.80
C LEU A 231 2.92 -1.94 17.12
N ALA A 232 2.02 -2.18 18.06
CA ALA A 232 2.33 -2.94 19.26
C ALA A 232 2.99 -4.29 18.88
N HIS A 233 3.90 -4.77 19.69
CA HIS A 233 4.67 -6.02 19.51
C HIS A 233 5.68 -6.03 18.36
N ILE A 234 5.75 -4.99 17.54
CA ILE A 234 6.68 -4.93 16.39
C ILE A 234 7.64 -3.76 16.52
N ASN A 235 7.14 -2.55 16.72
CA ASN A 235 7.94 -1.34 16.71
C ASN A 235 7.45 -0.26 17.70
N ASP A 236 6.80 -0.66 18.78
CA ASP A 236 6.31 0.20 19.86
C ASP A 236 7.42 0.68 20.84
N ASP A 237 8.66 0.63 20.38
CA ASP A 237 9.85 1.11 21.07
C ASP A 237 10.49 2.29 20.29
N PRO A 238 10.75 3.45 20.93
CA PRO A 238 11.42 4.60 20.31
C PRO A 238 12.78 4.25 19.68
N ALA A 239 13.54 3.33 20.28
CA ALA A 239 14.85 2.94 19.76
C ALA A 239 14.74 2.21 18.40
N VAL A 240 13.66 1.47 18.16
CA VAL A 240 13.40 0.82 16.86
C VAL A 240 13.22 1.87 15.77
N TRP A 241 12.43 2.91 16.03
CA TRP A 241 12.19 4.00 15.07
C TRP A 241 13.43 4.84 14.85
N ALA A 242 14.12 5.23 15.91
CA ALA A 242 15.36 6.01 15.81
C ALA A 242 16.40 5.28 14.95
N LYS A 243 16.62 3.98 15.20
CA LYS A 243 17.55 3.17 14.42
C LYS A 243 17.08 3.04 12.97
N MET A 244 15.79 2.78 12.74
CA MET A 244 15.21 2.65 11.41
C MET A 244 15.37 3.95 10.62
N TRP A 245 15.01 5.11 11.17
CA TRP A 245 15.13 6.40 10.48
C TRP A 245 16.59 6.77 10.19
N LYS A 246 17.52 6.51 11.12
CA LYS A 246 18.96 6.71 10.86
C LYS A 246 19.46 5.83 9.70
N MET A 247 19.03 4.58 9.64
CA MET A 247 19.39 3.68 8.52
C MET A 247 18.75 4.14 7.20
N GLN A 248 17.49 4.54 7.22
CA GLN A 248 16.81 5.09 6.05
C GLN A 248 17.56 6.28 5.47
N VAL A 249 17.89 7.27 6.31
CA VAL A 249 18.63 8.47 5.87
C VAL A 249 20.00 8.10 5.29
N ARG A 250 20.76 7.20 5.92
CA ARG A 250 22.06 6.73 5.40
C ARG A 250 21.93 6.05 4.01
N LEU A 251 20.82 5.38 3.75
CA LEU A 251 20.54 4.75 2.46
C LEU A 251 19.93 5.71 1.42
N GLY A 252 19.69 6.98 1.82
CA GLY A 252 19.07 7.98 0.94
C GLY A 252 17.57 7.86 0.84
N ILE A 253 16.93 7.22 1.81
CA ILE A 253 15.48 7.14 1.96
C ILE A 253 15.02 8.30 2.84
N VAL A 254 13.93 8.95 2.47
CA VAL A 254 13.31 10.03 3.24
C VAL A 254 12.27 9.44 4.21
N PRO A 255 12.45 9.48 5.53
CA PRO A 255 11.37 9.20 6.48
C PRO A 255 10.22 10.16 6.23
N TYR A 256 9.01 9.64 5.98
CA TYR A 256 7.92 10.47 5.48
C TYR A 256 6.63 10.34 6.30
N TYR A 257 6.10 9.11 6.48
CA TYR A 257 4.91 8.88 7.27
C TYR A 257 5.16 7.92 8.44
N PHE A 258 4.65 8.33 9.58
CA PHE A 258 4.48 7.54 10.79
C PHE A 258 2.97 7.42 11.04
N PHE A 259 2.40 6.26 10.75
CA PHE A 259 0.95 6.05 10.84
C PHE A 259 0.56 5.48 12.20
N VAL A 260 -0.64 5.84 12.67
CA VAL A 260 -1.34 5.09 13.71
C VAL A 260 -2.26 4.07 13.07
N GLU A 261 -2.52 2.97 13.78
CA GLU A 261 -3.34 1.86 13.28
C GLU A 261 -4.79 2.31 13.04
N ARG A 262 -5.40 1.78 11.98
CA ARG A 262 -6.79 2.05 11.63
C ARG A 262 -7.74 1.08 12.35
N ASP A 263 -9.03 1.42 12.38
CA ASP A 263 -10.12 0.66 12.97
C ASP A 263 -10.56 -0.53 12.09
N THR A 264 -9.62 -1.38 11.69
CA THR A 264 -9.86 -2.54 10.81
C THR A 264 -8.95 -3.71 11.15
N GLY A 265 -9.39 -4.92 10.85
CA GLY A 265 -8.60 -6.14 11.02
C GLY A 265 -8.21 -6.42 12.47
N ALA A 266 -6.97 -6.76 12.70
CA ALA A 266 -6.42 -7.10 14.02
C ALA A 266 -6.06 -5.86 14.87
N ARG A 267 -6.81 -4.76 14.73
CA ARG A 267 -6.54 -3.48 15.39
C ARG A 267 -6.21 -3.64 16.87
N ARG A 268 -7.06 -4.35 17.65
CA ARG A 268 -6.87 -4.50 19.10
C ARG A 268 -5.54 -5.13 19.50
N TYR A 269 -4.95 -5.89 18.58
CA TYR A 269 -3.64 -6.51 18.81
C TYR A 269 -2.48 -5.56 18.51
N PHE A 270 -2.65 -4.68 17.52
CA PHE A 270 -1.57 -3.84 17.01
C PHE A 270 -1.67 -2.37 17.44
N GLU A 271 -2.84 -1.92 17.94
CA GLU A 271 -3.01 -0.50 18.26
C GLU A 271 -2.11 -0.05 19.41
N VAL A 272 -1.59 1.16 19.27
CA VAL A 272 -0.85 1.89 20.30
C VAL A 272 -1.63 3.17 20.61
N PRO A 273 -1.92 3.48 21.88
CA PRO A 273 -2.63 4.71 22.25
C PRO A 273 -1.94 5.96 21.68
N LEU A 274 -2.73 6.93 21.21
CA LEU A 274 -2.21 8.11 20.53
C LEU A 274 -1.20 8.91 21.38
N VAL A 275 -1.41 9.00 22.68
CA VAL A 275 -0.46 9.66 23.61
C VAL A 275 0.89 8.91 23.59
N ARG A 276 0.84 7.56 23.65
CA ARG A 276 2.06 6.75 23.58
C ARG A 276 2.73 6.84 22.22
N ALA A 277 1.96 6.89 21.15
CA ALA A 277 2.49 7.11 19.81
C ALA A 277 3.26 8.44 19.69
N TRP A 278 2.72 9.51 20.28
CA TRP A 278 3.40 10.81 20.33
C TRP A 278 4.70 10.76 21.17
N GLU A 279 4.68 10.08 22.32
CA GLU A 279 5.88 9.88 23.13
C GLU A 279 6.97 9.15 22.37
N ILE A 280 6.62 8.00 21.73
CA ILE A 280 7.54 7.20 20.91
C ILE A 280 8.15 8.05 19.79
N TYR A 281 7.33 8.81 19.06
CA TYR A 281 7.81 9.71 18.01
C TYR A 281 8.82 10.74 18.57
N ARG A 282 8.44 11.44 19.65
CA ARG A 282 9.29 12.46 20.28
C ARG A 282 10.62 11.88 20.76
N GLU A 283 10.58 10.75 21.47
CA GLU A 283 11.77 10.10 22.00
C GLU A 283 12.67 9.55 20.88
N ALA A 284 12.09 9.01 19.80
CA ALA A 284 12.85 8.56 18.65
C ALA A 284 13.57 9.73 17.92
N MET A 285 12.92 10.91 17.84
CA MET A 285 13.50 12.11 17.23
C MET A 285 14.61 12.74 18.08
N GLN A 286 14.69 12.44 19.37
CA GLN A 286 15.73 12.94 20.27
C GLN A 286 16.99 12.08 20.25
N GLN A 287 16.96 10.88 19.70
CA GLN A 287 18.10 9.96 19.58
C GLN A 287 18.88 10.18 18.28
#